data_ab83b1c1474c436cf9d13e55befa1cf7
#
_entry.id   ab83b1c1474c436cf9d13e55befa1cf7
#
_cell.length_a   1.000
_cell.length_b   1.000
_cell.length_c   1.000
_cell.angle_alpha   90.00
_cell.angle_beta   90.00
_cell.angle_gamma   90.00
#
_symmetry.space_group_name_H-M   'P 1'
#
loop_
_entity.id
_entity.type
_entity.pdbx_description
1 polymer ?
#
loop_
_entity_poly.entity_id
_entity_poly.type
_entity_poly.pdbx_seq_one_letter_code
_entity_poly.pdbx_strand_id
1 'polypeptide(L)'
;MTAHIAKRITYFNGKYYFVSFKDGNIYELSTRFENNSGEEIPRIRIPKNFRLKDSSRFIINEITIQTEQGVQFERQRDLNITDYDGDIITDFSGNPITDFGAESVESAMMISVSRNGGHSFGDWNKFDFNDFGTYPNRIPINRLGSANDFIPQFRFYGLGRFVIGSGTIRIYK
;
A
#
# COMPACT_ATOMS: atom_id res chain seq x y z
N MET A 1 -9.86 -13.94 -0.90
CA MET A 1 -9.84 -12.94 0.19
C MET A 1 -9.47 -13.67 1.46
N THR A 2 -8.32 -13.38 2.04
CA THR A 2 -7.95 -13.90 3.36
C THR A 2 -8.71 -13.11 4.41
N ALA A 3 -9.32 -13.80 5.37
CA ALA A 3 -10.01 -13.17 6.48
C ALA A 3 -9.00 -12.38 7.35
N HIS A 4 -9.44 -11.28 7.92
CA HIS A 4 -8.64 -10.53 8.89
C HIS A 4 -8.31 -11.41 10.10
N ILE A 5 -7.08 -11.32 10.61
CA ILE A 5 -6.61 -12.19 11.71
C ILE A 5 -7.31 -11.95 13.05
N ALA A 6 -7.97 -10.80 13.23
CA ALA A 6 -8.70 -10.48 14.46
C ALA A 6 -9.98 -11.30 14.59
N LYS A 7 -10.09 -12.05 15.68
CA LYS A 7 -11.29 -12.84 16.02
C LYS A 7 -12.26 -12.07 16.92
N ARG A 8 -11.72 -11.34 17.88
CA ARG A 8 -12.48 -10.49 18.81
C ARG A 8 -11.65 -9.27 19.13
N ILE A 9 -12.31 -8.12 19.26
CA ILE A 9 -11.69 -6.85 19.60
C ILE A 9 -12.23 -6.42 20.96
N THR A 10 -11.37 -5.95 21.83
CA THR A 10 -11.70 -5.36 23.12
C THR A 10 -11.00 -4.03 23.30
N TYR A 11 -11.64 -3.14 24.06
CA TYR A 11 -11.04 -1.85 24.45
C TYR A 11 -10.60 -1.92 25.91
N PHE A 12 -9.34 -1.60 26.17
CA PHE A 12 -8.78 -1.59 27.51
C PHE A 12 -7.68 -0.53 27.64
N ASN A 13 -7.74 0.24 28.71
CA ASN A 13 -6.75 1.27 29.04
C ASN A 13 -6.38 2.21 27.86
N GLY A 14 -7.42 2.76 27.18
CA GLY A 14 -7.22 3.70 26.07
C GLY A 14 -6.82 3.08 24.73
N LYS A 15 -6.71 1.76 24.63
CA LYS A 15 -6.25 1.05 23.45
C LYS A 15 -7.20 -0.07 23.03
N TYR A 16 -7.17 -0.41 21.75
CA TYR A 16 -7.88 -1.55 21.20
C TYR A 16 -6.94 -2.74 21.08
N TYR A 17 -7.39 -3.89 21.57
CA TYR A 17 -6.66 -5.16 21.46
C TYR A 17 -7.51 -6.20 20.76
N PHE A 18 -6.87 -7.09 20.04
CA PHE A 18 -7.55 -8.24 19.45
C PHE A 18 -6.74 -9.53 19.65
N VAL A 19 -7.46 -10.63 19.68
CA VAL A 19 -6.86 -11.96 19.69
C VAL A 19 -6.82 -12.48 18.26
N SER A 20 -5.63 -12.87 17.83
CA SER A 20 -5.43 -13.52 16.55
C SER A 20 -5.93 -14.96 16.58
N PHE A 21 -6.65 -15.38 15.54
CA PHE A 21 -7.04 -16.79 15.40
C PHE A 21 -5.90 -17.65 14.81
N LYS A 22 -4.86 -17.01 14.26
CA LYS A 22 -3.78 -17.66 13.53
C LYS A 22 -2.73 -18.25 14.48
N ASP A 23 -2.38 -17.48 15.51
CA ASP A 23 -1.28 -17.78 16.45
C ASP A 23 -1.68 -17.67 17.92
N GLY A 24 -2.90 -17.21 18.22
CA GLY A 24 -3.40 -17.04 19.58
C GLY A 24 -2.82 -15.85 20.34
N ASN A 25 -1.99 -15.05 19.73
CA ASN A 25 -1.39 -13.87 20.35
C ASN A 25 -2.40 -12.71 20.46
N ILE A 26 -2.11 -11.80 21.40
CA ILE A 26 -2.86 -10.56 21.58
C ILE A 26 -2.07 -9.43 20.93
N TYR A 27 -2.73 -8.70 20.05
CA TYR A 27 -2.15 -7.56 19.33
C TYR A 27 -2.87 -6.26 19.66
N GLU A 28 -2.13 -5.16 19.67
CA GLU A 28 -2.70 -3.81 19.72
C GLU A 28 -3.15 -3.39 18.32
N LEU A 29 -4.41 -2.93 18.19
CA LEU A 29 -4.92 -2.34 16.97
C LEU A 29 -4.77 -0.82 17.06
N SER A 30 -3.90 -0.25 16.25
CA SER A 30 -3.66 1.19 16.21
C SER A 30 -3.38 1.66 14.79
N THR A 31 -3.80 2.88 14.48
CA THR A 31 -3.46 3.56 13.21
C THR A 31 -1.99 3.97 13.11
N ARG A 32 -1.22 3.78 14.18
CA ARG A 32 0.23 4.02 14.17
C ARG A 32 1.02 2.89 13.52
N PHE A 33 0.42 1.70 13.41
CA PHE A 33 1.05 0.55 12.79
C PHE A 33 0.60 0.42 11.34
N GLU A 34 1.55 0.25 10.45
CA GLU A 34 1.33 0.13 9.00
C GLU A 34 1.49 -1.30 8.50
N ASN A 35 1.85 -2.20 9.39
CA ASN A 35 1.96 -3.62 9.12
C ASN A 35 1.14 -4.44 10.12
N ASN A 36 0.93 -5.68 9.78
CA ASN A 36 0.22 -6.66 10.57
C ASN A 36 1.22 -7.65 11.16
N SER A 37 1.81 -7.32 12.29
CA SER A 37 2.86 -8.14 12.93
C SER A 37 4.06 -8.44 12.01
N GLY A 38 4.56 -7.42 11.34
CA GLY A 38 5.65 -7.54 10.36
C GLY A 38 5.20 -7.87 8.93
N GLU A 39 3.97 -8.35 8.73
CA GLU A 39 3.42 -8.59 7.41
C GLU A 39 2.80 -7.31 6.84
N GLU A 40 3.01 -7.04 5.57
CA GLU A 40 2.40 -5.91 4.87
C GLU A 40 0.88 -6.02 4.84
N ILE A 41 0.18 -4.91 5.09
CA ILE A 41 -1.27 -4.82 4.90
C ILE A 41 -1.56 -4.47 3.45
N PRO A 42 -2.08 -5.41 2.62
CA PRO A 42 -2.34 -5.13 1.22
C PRO A 42 -3.49 -4.12 1.07
N ARG A 43 -3.20 -3.00 0.44
CA ARG A 43 -4.18 -1.94 0.13
C ARG A 43 -4.65 -2.12 -1.30
N ILE A 44 -5.79 -2.78 -1.51
CA ILE A 44 -6.29 -3.11 -2.83
C ILE A 44 -7.55 -2.29 -3.14
N ARG A 45 -7.59 -1.74 -4.36
CA ARG A 45 -8.75 -1.04 -4.92
C ARG A 45 -9.12 -1.63 -6.26
N ILE A 46 -10.37 -2.02 -6.39
CA ILE A 46 -10.97 -2.50 -7.63
C ILE A 46 -12.13 -1.55 -7.95
N PRO A 47 -11.99 -0.65 -8.92
CA PRO A 47 -13.08 0.23 -9.33
C PRO A 47 -14.16 -0.56 -10.09
N LYS A 48 -15.27 0.14 -10.39
CA LYS A 48 -16.33 -0.45 -11.18
C LYS A 48 -15.83 -0.82 -12.58
N ASN A 49 -16.40 -1.90 -13.11
CA ASN A 49 -16.19 -2.34 -14.47
C ASN A 49 -16.46 -1.20 -15.49
N PHE A 50 -15.54 -1.02 -16.41
CA PHE A 50 -15.67 -0.12 -17.54
C PHE A 50 -16.07 -0.90 -18.79
N ARG A 51 -17.24 -0.54 -19.35
CA ARG A 51 -17.80 -1.11 -20.56
C ARG A 51 -18.50 -0.02 -21.36
N LEU A 52 -18.37 -0.04 -22.67
CA LEU A 52 -19.15 0.84 -23.54
C LEU A 52 -20.62 0.41 -23.57
N LYS A 53 -21.54 1.37 -23.79
CA LYS A 53 -22.99 1.10 -23.82
C LYS A 53 -23.40 0.08 -24.88
N ASP A 54 -22.71 0.10 -26.03
CA ASP A 54 -22.93 -0.82 -27.14
C ASP A 54 -22.14 -2.14 -27.00
N SER A 55 -21.45 -2.34 -25.89
CA SER A 55 -20.57 -3.49 -25.62
C SER A 55 -19.49 -3.71 -26.70
N SER A 56 -19.20 -2.69 -27.51
CA SER A 56 -18.15 -2.77 -28.52
C SER A 56 -16.77 -2.81 -27.87
N ARG A 57 -15.82 -3.32 -28.66
CA ARG A 57 -14.42 -3.36 -28.28
C ARG A 57 -13.80 -1.96 -28.31
N PHE A 58 -13.00 -1.63 -27.35
CA PHE A 58 -12.27 -0.37 -27.25
C PHE A 58 -10.81 -0.62 -26.90
N ILE A 59 -9.96 0.32 -27.27
CA ILE A 59 -8.54 0.32 -26.95
C ILE A 59 -8.33 1.28 -25.79
N ILE A 60 -7.64 0.79 -24.74
CA ILE A 60 -7.28 1.63 -23.59
C ILE A 60 -5.86 2.14 -23.86
N ASN A 61 -5.78 3.41 -24.21
CA ASN A 61 -4.49 4.05 -24.49
C ASN A 61 -3.74 4.37 -23.21
N GLU A 62 -4.45 4.96 -22.26
CA GLU A 62 -3.85 5.49 -21.05
C GLU A 62 -4.85 5.48 -19.89
N ILE A 63 -4.38 5.13 -18.71
CA ILE A 63 -5.01 5.46 -17.43
C ILE A 63 -4.09 6.41 -16.70
N THR A 64 -4.58 7.59 -16.35
CA THR A 64 -3.85 8.52 -15.49
C THR A 64 -4.48 8.53 -14.12
N ILE A 65 -3.70 8.25 -13.09
CA ILE A 65 -4.14 8.29 -11.71
C ILE A 65 -3.48 9.47 -11.03
N GLN A 66 -4.29 10.31 -10.40
CA GLN A 66 -3.80 11.36 -9.51
C GLN A 66 -3.73 10.81 -8.10
N THR A 67 -2.56 10.87 -7.53
CA THR A 67 -2.30 10.40 -6.17
C THR A 67 -1.74 11.52 -5.33
N GLU A 68 -2.10 11.54 -4.07
CA GLU A 68 -1.44 12.32 -3.05
C GLU A 68 -0.74 11.33 -2.14
N GLN A 69 0.56 11.42 -2.13
CA GLN A 69 1.38 10.69 -1.18
C GLN A 69 1.62 11.62 0.00
N GLY A 70 1.05 11.28 1.15
CA GLY A 70 1.31 12.00 2.40
C GLY A 70 2.80 11.97 2.72
N VAL A 71 3.27 12.94 3.47
CA VAL A 71 4.61 12.91 4.02
C VAL A 71 4.77 11.56 4.71
N GLN A 72 5.70 10.76 4.22
CA GLN A 72 6.21 9.67 5.00
C GLN A 72 6.72 10.36 6.27
N PHE A 73 6.10 10.09 7.40
CA PHE A 73 6.82 10.33 8.62
C PHE A 73 8.02 9.41 8.51
N GLU A 74 9.14 9.98 8.10
CA GLU A 74 10.39 9.36 8.47
C GLU A 74 10.22 9.09 9.95
N ARG A 75 9.95 7.84 10.29
CA ARG A 75 10.39 7.38 11.57
C ARG A 75 11.89 7.49 11.46
N GLN A 76 12.41 8.67 11.74
CA GLN A 76 13.73 8.81 12.30
C GLN A 76 13.70 7.95 13.57
N ARG A 77 13.77 6.67 13.39
CA ARG A 77 14.23 5.74 14.40
C ARG A 77 15.74 5.74 14.27
N ASP A 78 16.34 6.85 14.57
CA ASP A 78 17.60 6.86 15.26
C ASP A 78 17.31 6.37 16.69
N LEU A 79 16.80 5.16 16.79
CA LEU A 79 16.74 4.45 18.04
C LEU A 79 18.14 3.89 18.24
N ASN A 80 19.04 4.78 18.64
CA ASN A 80 20.21 4.34 19.37
C ASN A 80 19.69 3.51 20.55
N ILE A 81 20.13 2.29 20.66
CA ILE A 81 19.82 1.49 21.84
C ILE A 81 20.52 2.19 23.00
N THR A 82 19.73 2.58 23.99
CA THR A 82 20.23 3.20 25.22
C THR A 82 20.17 2.20 26.36
N ASP A 83 21.09 2.34 27.28
CA ASP A 83 21.07 1.60 28.56
C ASP A 83 20.01 2.17 29.52
N TYR A 84 19.97 1.67 30.75
CA TYR A 84 19.01 2.08 31.77
C TYR A 84 19.17 3.55 32.18
N ASP A 85 20.39 4.10 32.08
CA ASP A 85 20.72 5.49 32.45
C ASP A 85 20.52 6.46 31.29
N GLY A 86 20.18 5.95 30.07
CA GLY A 86 19.91 6.73 28.87
C GLY A 86 21.13 6.95 27.98
N ASP A 87 22.26 6.33 28.31
CA ASP A 87 23.48 6.41 27.52
C ASP A 87 23.39 5.50 26.28
N ILE A 88 23.94 5.98 25.16
CA ILE A 88 23.92 5.23 23.90
C ILE A 88 24.87 4.03 24.00
N ILE A 89 24.35 2.84 23.76
CA ILE A 89 25.15 1.63 23.66
C ILE A 89 25.92 1.64 22.33
N THR A 90 27.24 1.48 22.40
CA THR A 90 28.11 1.45 21.21
C THR A 90 28.73 0.09 21.02
N ASP A 91 29.12 -0.24 19.77
CA ASP A 91 29.96 -1.40 19.47
C ASP A 91 31.41 -1.20 19.94
N PHE A 92 32.25 -2.22 19.75
CA PHE A 92 33.70 -2.14 20.11
C PHE A 92 34.46 -1.07 19.32
N SER A 93 33.90 -0.54 18.24
CA SER A 93 34.48 0.52 17.40
C SER A 93 33.94 1.91 17.75
N GLY A 94 33.05 1.99 18.77
CA GLY A 94 32.43 3.24 19.21
C GLY A 94 31.24 3.68 18.37
N ASN A 95 30.75 2.86 17.45
CA ASN A 95 29.55 3.19 16.68
C ASN A 95 28.28 2.88 17.48
N PRO A 96 27.26 3.75 17.48
CA PRO A 96 25.99 3.47 18.12
C PRO A 96 25.39 2.15 17.62
N ILE A 97 24.97 1.30 18.52
CA ILE A 97 24.12 0.16 18.15
C ILE A 97 22.73 0.70 17.91
N THR A 98 22.30 0.69 16.65
CA THR A 98 20.97 1.09 16.28
C THR A 98 20.08 -0.14 16.16
N ASP A 99 18.81 -0.01 16.55
CA ASP A 99 17.79 -0.99 16.15
C ASP A 99 17.78 -1.04 14.61
N PHE A 100 17.84 -2.26 14.06
CA PHE A 100 17.93 -2.46 12.61
C PHE A 100 16.84 -1.63 11.95
N GLY A 101 17.29 -0.53 11.34
CA GLY A 101 16.42 0.42 10.69
C GLY A 101 15.49 -0.30 9.73
N ALA A 102 14.23 0.03 9.79
CA ALA A 102 13.29 -0.40 8.77
C ALA A 102 13.94 -0.13 7.40
N GLU A 103 14.15 -1.19 6.62
CA GLU A 103 14.46 -1.05 5.20
C GLU A 103 13.50 0.01 4.66
N SER A 104 14.04 0.99 3.95
CA SER A 104 13.23 2.01 3.30
C SER A 104 12.26 1.27 2.37
N VAL A 105 11.06 1.01 2.83
CA VAL A 105 10.04 0.35 2.01
C VAL A 105 9.66 1.35 0.94
N GLU A 106 10.19 1.13 -0.25
CA GLU A 106 9.83 1.93 -1.42
C GLU A 106 8.32 1.92 -1.59
N SER A 107 7.75 3.10 -1.62
CA SER A 107 6.33 3.23 -1.93
C SER A 107 6.11 3.00 -3.43
N ALA A 108 5.23 2.08 -3.76
CA ALA A 108 4.93 1.74 -5.13
C ALA A 108 3.43 1.43 -5.32
N MET A 109 2.97 1.62 -6.55
CA MET A 109 1.66 1.16 -6.99
C MET A 109 1.84 0.02 -7.99
N MET A 110 1.01 -0.99 -7.87
CA MET A 110 0.91 -2.04 -8.89
C MET A 110 -0.47 -2.03 -9.51
N ILE A 111 -0.53 -2.27 -10.80
CA ILE A 111 -1.77 -2.47 -11.53
C ILE A 111 -1.82 -3.86 -12.14
N SER A 112 -2.96 -4.49 -12.03
CA SER A 112 -3.34 -5.68 -12.79
C SER A 112 -4.70 -5.44 -13.42
N VAL A 113 -4.96 -6.03 -14.59
CA VAL A 113 -6.18 -5.80 -15.34
C VAL A 113 -6.91 -7.10 -15.66
N SER A 114 -8.23 -7.05 -15.53
CA SER A 114 -9.12 -8.09 -16.04
C SER A 114 -9.81 -7.60 -17.32
N ARG A 115 -9.92 -8.49 -18.31
CA ARG A 115 -10.62 -8.27 -19.59
C ARG A 115 -11.81 -9.21 -19.78
N ASN A 116 -12.15 -9.96 -18.75
CA ASN A 116 -13.19 -10.99 -18.74
C ASN A 116 -14.20 -10.81 -17.60
N GLY A 117 -14.50 -9.56 -17.26
CA GLY A 117 -15.50 -9.26 -16.25
C GLY A 117 -15.06 -9.54 -14.80
N GLY A 118 -13.75 -9.63 -14.54
CA GLY A 118 -13.21 -9.85 -13.18
C GLY A 118 -12.98 -11.32 -12.83
N HIS A 119 -13.21 -12.26 -13.76
CA HIS A 119 -12.97 -13.69 -13.48
C HIS A 119 -11.49 -14.03 -13.33
N SER A 120 -10.62 -13.33 -14.06
CA SER A 120 -9.18 -13.43 -13.89
C SER A 120 -8.52 -12.07 -14.10
N PHE A 121 -7.40 -11.89 -13.43
CA PHE A 121 -6.53 -10.73 -13.57
C PHE A 121 -5.19 -11.18 -14.13
N GLY A 122 -4.59 -10.33 -14.96
CA GLY A 122 -3.25 -10.56 -15.51
C GLY A 122 -2.14 -10.30 -14.48
N ASP A 123 -0.92 -10.27 -14.97
CA ASP A 123 0.25 -9.99 -14.14
C ASP A 123 0.24 -8.57 -13.58
N TRP A 124 0.93 -8.40 -12.45
CA TRP A 124 1.09 -7.11 -11.81
C TRP A 124 2.22 -6.32 -12.46
N ASN A 125 1.93 -5.09 -12.87
CA ASN A 125 2.91 -4.13 -13.35
C ASN A 125 3.16 -3.10 -12.25
N LYS A 126 4.44 -2.93 -11.85
CA LYS A 126 4.86 -1.98 -10.82
C LYS A 126 5.10 -0.59 -11.41
N PHE A 127 4.68 0.42 -10.69
CA PHE A 127 4.94 1.84 -10.96
C PHE A 127 5.43 2.47 -9.67
N ASP A 128 6.61 3.05 -9.74
CA ASP A 128 7.18 3.74 -8.59
C ASP A 128 6.55 5.13 -8.47
N PHE A 129 6.40 5.58 -7.25
CA PHE A 129 5.99 6.94 -6.97
C PHE A 129 7.20 7.87 -7.11
N ASN A 130 6.93 9.14 -7.51
CA ASN A 130 7.93 10.18 -7.42
C ASN A 130 8.26 10.47 -5.95
N ASP A 131 9.32 11.24 -5.72
CA ASP A 131 9.78 11.62 -4.38
C ASP A 131 8.66 12.15 -3.49
N PHE A 132 8.78 11.86 -2.19
CA PHE A 132 7.84 12.33 -1.19
C PHE A 132 7.65 13.85 -1.21
N GLY A 133 6.42 14.30 -1.01
CA GLY A 133 6.09 15.72 -0.97
C GLY A 133 5.82 16.39 -2.31
N THR A 134 5.92 15.66 -3.43
CA THR A 134 5.47 16.16 -4.73
C THR A 134 3.96 16.05 -4.87
N TYR A 135 3.26 17.17 -4.94
CA TYR A 135 1.81 17.29 -5.13
C TYR A 135 1.51 18.08 -6.40
N PRO A 136 0.57 17.66 -7.25
CA PRO A 136 -0.06 16.33 -7.36
C PRO A 136 0.82 15.36 -8.17
N ASN A 137 0.94 14.14 -7.70
CA ASN A 137 1.61 13.10 -8.46
C ASN A 137 0.65 12.47 -9.48
N ARG A 138 1.05 12.44 -10.76
CA ARG A 138 0.29 11.82 -11.84
C ARG A 138 1.04 10.61 -12.36
N ILE A 139 0.42 9.45 -12.28
CA ILE A 139 0.99 8.21 -12.77
C ILE A 139 0.30 7.85 -14.08
N PRO A 140 0.96 8.01 -15.23
CA PRO A 140 0.43 7.57 -16.52
C PRO A 140 0.73 6.08 -16.71
N ILE A 141 -0.32 5.31 -16.97
CA ILE A 141 -0.25 3.88 -17.23
C ILE A 141 -0.67 3.65 -18.68
N ASN A 142 0.28 3.24 -19.50
CA ASN A 142 0.09 3.06 -20.93
C ASN A 142 0.04 1.57 -21.32
N ARG A 143 -0.33 1.30 -22.58
CA ARG A 143 -0.29 -0.04 -23.22
C ARG A 143 -1.18 -1.07 -22.53
N LEU A 144 -2.36 -0.69 -22.11
CA LEU A 144 -3.32 -1.57 -21.45
C LEU A 144 -4.09 -2.49 -22.41
N GLY A 145 -3.88 -2.30 -23.72
CA GLY A 145 -4.47 -3.14 -24.76
C GLY A 145 -5.94 -2.84 -25.03
N SER A 146 -6.66 -3.83 -25.52
CA SER A 146 -8.08 -3.68 -25.90
C SER A 146 -8.97 -4.64 -25.12
N ALA A 147 -10.20 -4.23 -24.86
CA ALA A 147 -11.19 -5.01 -24.13
C ALA A 147 -12.61 -4.63 -24.55
N ASN A 148 -13.56 -5.50 -24.29
CA ASN A 148 -15.00 -5.17 -24.28
C ASN A 148 -15.45 -4.85 -22.85
N ASP A 149 -14.70 -5.41 -21.88
CA ASP A 149 -14.98 -5.39 -20.45
C ASP A 149 -13.66 -5.21 -19.71
N PHE A 150 -13.49 -4.10 -19.02
CA PHE A 150 -12.21 -3.73 -18.43
C PHE A 150 -12.35 -3.39 -16.96
N ILE A 151 -11.60 -4.11 -16.13
CA ILE A 151 -11.56 -3.86 -14.69
C ILE A 151 -10.08 -3.75 -14.27
N PRO A 152 -9.59 -2.56 -13.93
CA PRO A 152 -8.28 -2.42 -13.32
C PRO A 152 -8.35 -2.77 -11.84
N GLN A 153 -7.29 -3.36 -11.33
CA GLN A 153 -7.06 -3.60 -9.92
C GLN A 153 -5.77 -2.92 -9.53
N PHE A 154 -5.83 -2.10 -8.49
CA PHE A 154 -4.69 -1.37 -7.97
C PHE A 154 -4.28 -1.94 -6.63
N ARG A 155 -2.99 -2.13 -6.42
CA ARG A 155 -2.40 -2.50 -5.14
C ARG A 155 -1.34 -1.48 -4.79
N PHE A 156 -1.37 -1.02 -3.55
CA PHE A 156 -0.47 0.01 -3.04
C PHE A 156 0.40 -0.57 -1.95
N TYR A 157 1.67 -0.24 -2.02
CA TYR A 157 2.71 -0.59 -1.07
C TYR A 157 3.31 0.68 -0.48
N GLY A 158 3.92 0.55 0.66
CA GLY A 158 4.71 1.59 1.30
C GLY A 158 4.10 2.09 2.58
N LEU A 159 4.93 2.86 3.27
CA LEU A 159 4.62 3.49 4.54
C LEU A 159 3.91 4.83 4.28
N GLY A 160 3.03 5.22 5.19
CA GLY A 160 2.37 6.52 5.18
C GLY A 160 0.96 6.56 4.57
N ARG A 161 0.38 7.74 4.63
CA ARG A 161 -0.95 8.01 4.11
C ARG A 161 -0.89 8.08 2.58
N PHE A 162 -1.75 7.32 1.96
CA PHE A 162 -1.93 7.33 0.52
C PHE A 162 -3.37 7.72 0.17
N VAL A 163 -3.53 8.67 -0.74
CA VAL A 163 -4.83 9.13 -1.22
C VAL A 163 -4.89 9.02 -2.74
N ILE A 164 -5.95 8.39 -3.25
CA ILE A 164 -6.28 8.44 -4.68
C ILE A 164 -7.29 9.56 -4.86
N GLY A 165 -6.90 10.59 -5.59
CA GLY A 165 -7.76 11.73 -5.88
C GLY A 165 -8.72 11.40 -7.02
N SER A 166 -8.21 11.32 -8.24
CA SER A 166 -9.00 11.05 -9.44
C SER A 166 -8.28 10.09 -10.38
N GLY A 167 -9.05 9.42 -11.22
CA GLY A 167 -8.53 8.61 -12.32
C GLY A 167 -9.20 8.99 -13.63
N THR A 168 -8.42 9.13 -14.69
CA THR A 168 -8.91 9.38 -16.05
C THR A 168 -8.50 8.23 -16.94
N ILE A 169 -9.45 7.72 -17.73
CA ILE A 169 -9.20 6.68 -18.73
C ILE A 169 -9.36 7.31 -20.11
N ARG A 170 -8.33 7.21 -20.95
CA ARG A 170 -8.36 7.61 -22.34
C ARG A 170 -8.54 6.38 -23.23
N ILE A 171 -9.61 6.36 -24.00
CA ILE A 171 -9.97 5.24 -24.87
C ILE A 171 -10.10 5.70 -26.31
N TYR A 172 -9.86 4.78 -27.25
CA TYR A 172 -10.22 4.89 -28.67
C TYR A 172 -11.14 3.73 -29.04
N LYS A 173 -12.06 4.06 -29.93
CA LYS A 173 -13.01 3.10 -30.50
C LYS A 173 -12.56 2.66 -31.88
#